data_1c6452edd26a58b4219ada9cf8855287
#
_entry.id   1c6452edd26a58b4219ada9cf8855287
#
_cell.length_a   1.000
_cell.length_b   1.000
_cell.length_c   1.000
_cell.angle_alpha   90.00
_cell.angle_beta   90.00
_cell.angle_gamma   90.00
#
_symmetry.space_group_name_H-M   'P 1'
#
loop_
_entity.id
_entity.type
_entity.pdbx_description
1 polymer ?
#
loop_
_entity_poly.entity_id
_entity_poly.type
_entity_poly.pdbx_seq_one_letter_code
_entity_poly.pdbx_strand_id
1 'polypeptide(L)'
;MQINADFCLKMEKISAVYSEGRVVVPAQNEANSLYQDGYGSLLSDSRLLTLRPFEALYLTEREKISVVDEKSRERLDFQGLIWRFSDGDPNIWTRYVVYRDLRARGFVAREGPGHGVDFLVYERGSYGKRTPRYLVHALWEGTQEPLRHLGDMLTAAEDAGRILRLAVIDRRGEIVYYTLSEMNLQEPEENSF
;
A
#
# COMPACT_ATOMS: atom_id res chain seq x y z
N MET A 1 15.40 -43.74 -20.82
CA MET A 1 15.09 -43.43 -19.42
C MET A 1 14.97 -41.92 -19.33
N GLN A 2 13.77 -41.41 -19.62
CA GLN A 2 13.44 -39.97 -19.65
C GLN A 2 13.03 -39.58 -18.25
N ILE A 3 13.83 -38.73 -17.62
CA ILE A 3 13.51 -38.14 -16.32
C ILE A 3 12.63 -36.92 -16.62
N ASN A 4 11.35 -37.00 -16.18
CA ASN A 4 10.38 -35.92 -16.26
C ASN A 4 10.87 -34.72 -15.45
N ALA A 5 11.13 -33.61 -16.16
CA ALA A 5 11.48 -32.30 -15.57
C ALA A 5 10.26 -31.42 -15.26
N ASP A 6 9.17 -32.00 -14.78
CA ASP A 6 7.92 -31.28 -14.44
C ASP A 6 7.63 -31.33 -12.92
N PHE A 7 8.66 -31.12 -12.09
CA PHE A 7 8.45 -30.81 -10.68
C PHE A 7 8.63 -29.30 -10.45
N CYS A 8 7.88 -28.50 -11.19
CA CYS A 8 7.68 -27.10 -10.85
C CYS A 8 6.80 -27.08 -9.60
N LEU A 9 7.38 -26.82 -8.45
CA LEU A 9 6.69 -26.58 -7.18
C LEU A 9 5.61 -25.50 -7.40
N LYS A 10 4.38 -25.94 -7.65
CA LYS A 10 3.21 -25.09 -7.66
C LYS A 10 3.03 -24.63 -6.21
N MET A 11 3.60 -23.47 -5.85
CA MET A 11 3.39 -22.89 -4.53
C MET A 11 1.89 -22.78 -4.33
N GLU A 12 1.39 -23.46 -3.30
CA GLU A 12 -0.03 -23.46 -2.95
C GLU A 12 -0.42 -22.00 -2.64
N LYS A 13 -1.43 -21.48 -3.38
CA LYS A 13 -1.90 -20.11 -3.17
C LYS A 13 -2.65 -20.03 -1.86
N ILE A 14 -2.39 -19.01 -1.08
CA ILE A 14 -3.11 -18.73 0.17
C ILE A 14 -4.58 -18.50 -0.14
N SER A 15 -5.47 -19.17 0.57
CA SER A 15 -6.91 -19.02 0.42
C SER A 15 -7.40 -17.74 1.11
N ALA A 16 -8.14 -16.91 0.37
CA ALA A 16 -8.72 -15.68 0.89
C ALA A 16 -10.20 -15.56 0.47
N VAL A 17 -10.99 -14.88 1.26
CA VAL A 17 -12.42 -14.68 1.05
C VAL A 17 -12.72 -13.20 0.92
N TYR A 18 -13.43 -12.82 -0.15
CA TYR A 18 -13.99 -11.49 -0.29
C TYR A 18 -15.38 -11.46 0.35
N SER A 19 -15.56 -10.59 1.33
CA SER A 19 -16.82 -10.38 2.03
C SER A 19 -16.99 -8.90 2.35
N GLU A 20 -18.12 -8.31 2.00
CA GLU A 20 -18.52 -6.93 2.34
C GLU A 20 -17.44 -5.87 2.06
N GLY A 21 -16.81 -5.93 0.87
CA GLY A 21 -15.79 -4.96 0.45
C GLY A 21 -14.40 -5.21 1.05
N ARG A 22 -14.19 -6.33 1.75
CA ARG A 22 -12.92 -6.70 2.40
C ARG A 22 -12.44 -8.06 1.92
N VAL A 23 -11.13 -8.25 1.92
CA VAL A 23 -10.53 -9.57 1.70
C VAL A 23 -9.93 -10.06 3.00
N VAL A 24 -10.34 -11.25 3.40
CA VAL A 24 -9.95 -11.86 4.68
C VAL A 24 -9.21 -13.17 4.41
N VAL A 25 -8.11 -13.40 5.12
CA VAL A 25 -7.36 -14.66 5.13
C VAL A 25 -7.74 -15.43 6.40
N PRO A 26 -8.49 -16.55 6.28
CA PRO A 26 -9.01 -17.25 7.45
C PRO A 26 -7.99 -18.18 8.11
N ALA A 27 -7.02 -18.71 7.35
CA ALA A 27 -6.04 -19.66 7.87
C ALA A 27 -4.97 -18.94 8.70
N GLN A 28 -4.88 -19.24 9.99
CA GLN A 28 -4.05 -18.51 10.95
C GLN A 28 -2.55 -18.51 10.60
N ASN A 29 -2.01 -19.65 10.13
CA ASN A 29 -0.59 -19.73 9.77
C ASN A 29 -0.27 -18.83 8.57
N GLU A 30 -1.15 -18.82 7.56
CA GLU A 30 -1.04 -17.99 6.36
C GLU A 30 -1.21 -16.50 6.71
N ALA A 31 -2.20 -16.19 7.57
CA ALA A 31 -2.46 -14.86 8.09
C ALA A 31 -1.22 -14.30 8.83
N ASN A 32 -0.60 -15.09 9.71
CA ASN A 32 0.60 -14.69 10.44
C ASN A 32 1.78 -14.45 9.51
N SER A 33 2.00 -15.31 8.50
CA SER A 33 3.07 -15.14 7.52
C SER A 33 2.91 -13.84 6.73
N LEU A 34 1.71 -13.57 6.20
CA LEU A 34 1.43 -12.31 5.49
C LEU A 34 1.58 -11.09 6.39
N TYR A 35 1.12 -11.18 7.65
CA TYR A 35 1.25 -10.09 8.61
C TYR A 35 2.72 -9.76 8.92
N GLN A 36 3.57 -10.78 9.08
CA GLN A 36 5.02 -10.59 9.28
C GLN A 36 5.69 -9.95 8.07
N ASP A 37 5.20 -10.25 6.86
CA ASP A 37 5.65 -9.63 5.61
C ASP A 37 5.12 -8.19 5.42
N GLY A 38 4.34 -7.69 6.38
CA GLY A 38 3.80 -6.34 6.38
C GLY A 38 2.51 -6.18 5.58
N TYR A 39 1.69 -7.23 5.44
CA TYR A 39 0.36 -7.15 4.84
C TYR A 39 -0.74 -7.21 5.90
N GLY A 40 -1.85 -6.55 5.61
CA GLY A 40 -3.09 -6.65 6.34
C GLY A 40 -3.05 -6.19 7.80
N SER A 41 -4.15 -6.31 8.48
CA SER A 41 -4.32 -6.06 9.91
C SER A 41 -5.00 -7.24 10.56
N LEU A 42 -4.50 -7.70 11.70
CA LEU A 42 -5.13 -8.76 12.46
C LEU A 42 -6.33 -8.18 13.22
N LEU A 43 -7.47 -8.82 13.08
CA LEU A 43 -8.65 -8.50 13.88
C LEU A 43 -8.46 -9.05 15.31
N SER A 44 -8.63 -8.19 16.31
CA SER A 44 -8.34 -8.50 17.73
C SER A 44 -9.08 -9.73 18.24
N ASP A 45 -10.33 -9.94 17.80
CA ASP A 45 -11.22 -10.96 18.35
C ASP A 45 -11.12 -12.33 17.65
N SER A 46 -10.73 -12.36 16.39
CA SER A 46 -10.77 -13.58 15.57
C SER A 46 -9.42 -14.05 15.04
N ARG A 47 -8.36 -13.25 15.21
CA ARG A 47 -7.03 -13.46 14.62
C ARG A 47 -7.04 -13.65 13.09
N LEU A 48 -8.11 -13.25 12.44
CA LEU A 48 -8.21 -13.22 10.99
C LEU A 48 -7.40 -12.04 10.45
N LEU A 49 -6.74 -12.22 9.32
CA LEU A 49 -6.03 -11.14 8.65
C LEU A 49 -6.97 -10.49 7.63
N THR A 50 -7.22 -9.19 7.80
CA THR A 50 -7.93 -8.39 6.81
C THR A 50 -6.93 -7.63 5.97
N LEU A 51 -6.97 -7.85 4.65
CA LEU A 51 -6.15 -7.14 3.68
C LEU A 51 -6.83 -5.85 3.23
N ARG A 52 -6.04 -4.80 3.03
CA ARG A 52 -6.52 -3.59 2.37
C ARG A 52 -6.71 -3.84 0.87
N PRO A 53 -7.61 -3.11 0.19
CA PRO A 53 -7.87 -3.31 -1.24
C PRO A 53 -6.61 -3.36 -2.11
N PHE A 54 -5.68 -2.41 -1.95
CA PHE A 54 -4.43 -2.37 -2.69
C PHE A 54 -3.49 -3.55 -2.37
N GLU A 55 -3.51 -4.08 -1.13
CA GLU A 55 -2.76 -5.26 -0.73
C GLU A 55 -3.33 -6.54 -1.36
N ALA A 56 -4.66 -6.67 -1.34
CA ALA A 56 -5.36 -7.80 -1.96
C ALA A 56 -5.11 -7.84 -3.48
N LEU A 57 -5.20 -6.69 -4.15
CA LEU A 57 -4.87 -6.56 -5.59
C LEU A 57 -3.44 -6.99 -5.87
N TYR A 58 -2.47 -6.49 -5.10
CA TYR A 58 -1.07 -6.82 -5.26
C TYR A 58 -0.77 -8.31 -5.06
N LEU A 59 -1.32 -8.91 -4.01
CA LEU A 59 -1.12 -10.32 -3.73
C LEU A 59 -1.81 -11.23 -4.76
N THR A 60 -2.95 -10.80 -5.31
CA THR A 60 -3.64 -11.51 -6.40
C THR A 60 -2.86 -11.42 -7.71
N GLU A 61 -2.35 -10.23 -8.08
CA GLU A 61 -1.48 -10.05 -9.26
C GLU A 61 -0.22 -10.93 -9.17
N ARG A 62 0.36 -11.05 -7.96
CA ARG A 62 1.54 -11.88 -7.69
C ARG A 62 1.21 -13.37 -7.54
N GLU A 63 -0.03 -13.75 -7.75
CA GLU A 63 -0.51 -15.13 -7.60
C GLU A 63 -0.24 -15.74 -6.20
N LYS A 64 -0.03 -14.91 -5.18
CA LYS A 64 0.19 -15.35 -3.81
C LYS A 64 -1.10 -15.78 -3.11
N ILE A 65 -2.21 -15.13 -3.43
CA ILE A 65 -3.53 -15.46 -2.87
C ILE A 65 -4.51 -15.90 -3.97
N SER A 66 -5.49 -16.69 -3.57
CA SER A 66 -6.67 -17.05 -4.37
C SER A 66 -7.91 -16.55 -3.63
N VAL A 67 -8.60 -15.58 -4.23
CA VAL A 67 -9.77 -14.95 -3.60
C VAL A 67 -11.06 -15.59 -4.13
N VAL A 68 -11.97 -15.91 -3.21
CA VAL A 68 -13.32 -16.42 -3.53
C VAL A 68 -14.34 -15.47 -2.93
N ASP A 69 -15.35 -15.11 -3.68
CA ASP A 69 -16.48 -14.33 -3.18
C ASP A 69 -17.34 -15.19 -2.23
N GLU A 70 -17.62 -14.68 -1.04
CA GLU A 70 -18.36 -15.41 -0.01
C GLU A 70 -19.79 -15.76 -0.46
N LYS A 71 -20.44 -14.84 -1.18
CA LYS A 71 -21.85 -14.97 -1.59
C LYS A 71 -22.00 -15.82 -2.84
N SER A 72 -21.26 -15.47 -3.93
CA SER A 72 -21.39 -16.15 -5.21
C SER A 72 -20.58 -17.47 -5.28
N ARG A 73 -19.61 -17.64 -4.38
CA ARG A 73 -18.63 -18.75 -4.42
C ARG A 73 -17.74 -18.75 -5.65
N GLU A 74 -17.78 -17.70 -6.43
CA GLU A 74 -16.94 -17.54 -7.61
C GLU A 74 -15.54 -17.08 -7.23
N ARG A 75 -14.56 -17.54 -8.01
CA ARG A 75 -13.19 -17.07 -7.87
C ARG A 75 -13.07 -15.69 -8.46
N LEU A 76 -12.50 -14.77 -7.71
CA LEU A 76 -12.21 -13.41 -8.14
C LEU A 76 -10.76 -13.30 -8.60
N ASP A 77 -10.58 -12.89 -9.85
CA ASP A 77 -9.29 -12.48 -10.38
C ASP A 77 -9.00 -11.02 -10.06
N PHE A 78 -7.88 -10.51 -10.55
CA PHE A 78 -7.49 -9.12 -10.38
C PHE A 78 -8.54 -8.14 -10.91
N GLN A 79 -9.10 -8.42 -12.11
CA GLN A 79 -10.09 -7.55 -12.73
C GLN A 79 -11.41 -7.53 -11.94
N GLY A 80 -11.83 -8.67 -11.45
CA GLY A 80 -13.02 -8.79 -10.60
C GLY A 80 -12.86 -8.06 -9.26
N LEU A 81 -11.66 -8.08 -8.68
CA LEU A 81 -11.37 -7.34 -7.43
C LEU A 81 -11.30 -5.83 -7.64
N ILE A 82 -10.59 -5.36 -8.69
CA ILE A 82 -10.49 -3.91 -8.95
C ILE A 82 -11.87 -3.30 -9.19
N TRP A 83 -12.73 -3.99 -9.92
CA TRP A 83 -14.09 -3.53 -10.18
C TRP A 83 -14.90 -3.39 -8.89
N ARG A 84 -14.86 -4.38 -8.00
CA ARG A 84 -15.56 -4.34 -6.72
C ARG A 84 -15.04 -3.26 -5.76
N PHE A 85 -13.73 -3.02 -5.76
CA PHE A 85 -13.14 -1.99 -4.89
C PHE A 85 -13.37 -0.58 -5.41
N SER A 86 -13.52 -0.39 -6.72
CA SER A 86 -13.77 0.93 -7.33
C SER A 86 -15.08 1.57 -6.90
N ASP A 87 -16.08 0.76 -6.52
CA ASP A 87 -17.35 1.28 -5.99
C ASP A 87 -17.17 2.00 -4.64
N GLY A 88 -16.22 1.55 -3.83
CA GLY A 88 -15.96 2.13 -2.50
C GLY A 88 -14.77 3.09 -2.45
N ASP A 89 -13.87 3.02 -3.41
CA ASP A 89 -12.66 3.86 -3.49
C ASP A 89 -12.34 4.21 -4.95
N PRO A 90 -12.78 5.39 -5.44
CA PRO A 90 -12.49 5.85 -6.80
C PRO A 90 -10.98 5.96 -7.10
N ASN A 91 -10.15 6.11 -6.06
CA ASN A 91 -8.70 6.24 -6.18
C ASN A 91 -7.95 4.92 -6.02
N ILE A 92 -8.66 3.79 -5.94
CA ILE A 92 -8.04 2.47 -5.70
C ILE A 92 -6.97 2.13 -6.74
N TRP A 93 -7.16 2.48 -8.01
CA TRP A 93 -6.17 2.25 -9.05
C TRP A 93 -4.89 3.03 -8.80
N THR A 94 -4.98 4.32 -8.47
CA THR A 94 -3.84 5.20 -8.14
C THR A 94 -3.07 4.64 -6.95
N ARG A 95 -3.78 4.30 -5.88
CA ARG A 95 -3.21 3.71 -4.66
C ARG A 95 -2.55 2.36 -4.96
N TYR A 96 -3.18 1.51 -5.75
CA TYR A 96 -2.60 0.22 -6.14
C TYR A 96 -1.30 0.37 -6.94
N VAL A 97 -1.26 1.26 -7.94
CA VAL A 97 -0.08 1.48 -8.79
C VAL A 97 1.12 1.95 -7.95
N VAL A 98 0.91 2.93 -7.06
CA VAL A 98 1.95 3.41 -6.13
C VAL A 98 2.35 2.33 -5.12
N TYR A 99 1.39 1.61 -4.55
CA TYR A 99 1.66 0.50 -3.63
C TYR A 99 2.54 -0.57 -4.28
N ARG A 100 2.20 -0.98 -5.51
CA ARG A 100 2.97 -1.96 -6.29
C ARG A 100 4.41 -1.52 -6.50
N ASP A 101 4.64 -0.26 -6.88
CA ASP A 101 5.98 0.29 -7.08
C ASP A 101 6.81 0.31 -5.78
N LEU A 102 6.20 0.78 -4.68
CA LEU A 102 6.85 0.76 -3.37
C LEU A 102 7.28 -0.66 -2.96
N ARG A 103 6.39 -1.64 -3.12
CA ARG A 103 6.68 -3.05 -2.80
C ARG A 103 7.73 -3.63 -3.74
N ALA A 104 7.70 -3.31 -5.02
CA ALA A 104 8.71 -3.75 -5.99
C ALA A 104 10.11 -3.21 -5.68
N ARG A 105 10.19 -2.01 -5.12
CA ARG A 105 11.44 -1.41 -4.62
C ARG A 105 11.87 -1.94 -3.24
N GLY A 106 11.12 -2.85 -2.62
CA GLY A 106 11.45 -3.48 -1.34
C GLY A 106 11.07 -2.68 -0.09
N PHE A 107 10.25 -1.63 -0.23
CA PHE A 107 9.65 -0.93 0.90
C PHE A 107 8.45 -1.71 1.42
N VAL A 108 8.13 -1.56 2.71
CA VAL A 108 6.86 -2.00 3.27
C VAL A 108 5.97 -0.77 3.40
N ALA A 109 4.86 -0.78 2.66
CA ALA A 109 3.84 0.26 2.72
C ALA A 109 2.61 -0.27 3.45
N ARG A 110 2.10 0.54 4.38
CA ARG A 110 0.88 0.29 5.16
C ARG A 110 -0.12 1.41 4.87
N GLU A 111 -1.37 1.21 5.22
CA GLU A 111 -2.37 2.27 5.11
C GLU A 111 -1.94 3.51 5.87
N GLY A 112 -2.16 4.67 5.26
CA GLY A 112 -1.87 5.97 5.85
C GLY A 112 -2.76 6.30 7.06
N PRO A 113 -2.37 7.29 7.88
CA PRO A 113 -3.09 7.65 9.10
C PRO A 113 -4.37 8.46 8.84
N GLY A 114 -4.74 8.68 7.59
CA GLY A 114 -5.77 9.64 7.19
C GLY A 114 -5.18 10.99 6.78
N HIS A 115 -5.99 12.05 6.83
CA HIS A 115 -5.59 13.42 6.44
C HIS A 115 -5.03 13.53 5.00
N GLY A 116 -5.56 12.72 4.06
CA GLY A 116 -5.10 12.69 2.67
C GLY A 116 -3.85 11.84 2.41
N VAL A 117 -3.19 11.33 3.44
CA VAL A 117 -2.02 10.46 3.30
C VAL A 117 -2.44 9.03 2.98
N ASP A 118 -1.97 8.49 1.85
CA ASP A 118 -2.32 7.13 1.41
C ASP A 118 -1.54 6.05 2.13
N PHE A 119 -0.23 6.28 2.36
CA PHE A 119 0.65 5.25 2.90
C PHE A 119 1.59 5.74 4.01
N LEU A 120 1.78 4.86 5.00
CA LEU A 120 2.92 4.82 5.91
C LEU A 120 3.97 3.90 5.31
N VAL A 121 5.20 4.39 5.07
CA VAL A 121 6.23 3.61 4.38
C VAL A 121 7.45 3.41 5.25
N TYR A 122 7.81 2.15 5.40
CA TYR A 122 9.00 1.69 6.13
C TYR A 122 10.17 1.52 5.16
N GLU A 123 11.36 1.92 5.58
CA GLU A 123 12.58 1.65 4.83
C GLU A 123 12.81 0.15 4.67
N ARG A 124 13.61 -0.22 3.68
CA ARG A 124 13.97 -1.62 3.41
C ARG A 124 14.54 -2.28 4.66
N GLY A 125 13.97 -3.41 5.04
CA GLY A 125 14.40 -4.20 6.19
C GLY A 125 14.13 -3.57 7.57
N SER A 126 13.38 -2.45 7.63
CA SER A 126 13.06 -1.77 8.90
C SER A 126 11.70 -2.16 9.49
N TYR A 127 10.81 -2.79 8.72
CA TYR A 127 9.49 -3.21 9.20
C TYR A 127 9.60 -4.15 10.41
N GLY A 128 8.82 -3.89 11.44
CA GLY A 128 8.87 -4.60 12.72
C GLY A 128 10.06 -4.24 13.63
N LYS A 129 11.02 -3.41 13.17
CA LYS A 129 12.20 -3.00 13.91
C LYS A 129 12.27 -1.50 14.21
N ARG A 130 11.72 -0.69 13.32
CA ARG A 130 11.71 0.78 13.39
C ARG A 130 10.34 1.32 13.00
N THR A 131 10.07 2.57 13.34
CA THR A 131 8.89 3.30 12.90
C THR A 131 8.96 3.62 11.39
N PRO A 132 7.81 3.81 10.71
CA PRO A 132 7.79 4.22 9.31
C PRO A 132 8.45 5.61 9.16
N ARG A 133 9.23 5.76 8.10
CA ARG A 133 9.99 6.99 7.84
C ARG A 133 9.24 7.98 6.96
N TYR A 134 8.45 7.47 6.01
CA TYR A 134 7.78 8.32 5.03
C TYR A 134 6.27 8.25 5.16
N LEU A 135 5.64 9.40 4.94
CA LEU A 135 4.25 9.51 4.55
C LEU A 135 4.20 9.69 3.03
N VAL A 136 3.33 8.96 2.35
CA VAL A 136 3.23 9.04 0.89
C VAL A 136 1.80 9.37 0.50
N HIS A 137 1.63 10.40 -0.32
CA HIS A 137 0.39 10.74 -1.00
C HIS A 137 0.51 10.42 -2.49
N ALA A 138 -0.48 9.74 -3.05
CA ALA A 138 -0.47 9.24 -4.43
C ALA A 138 -1.42 10.06 -5.29
N LEU A 139 -0.92 10.58 -6.42
CA LEU A 139 -1.73 11.38 -7.35
C LEU A 139 -1.26 11.21 -8.79
N TRP A 140 -2.14 11.51 -9.73
CA TRP A 140 -1.82 11.58 -11.15
C TRP A 140 -1.28 12.95 -11.53
N GLU A 141 -0.39 13.00 -12.53
CA GLU A 141 0.03 14.23 -13.17
C GLU A 141 -1.20 15.03 -13.65
N GLY A 142 -1.25 16.32 -13.28
CA GLY A 142 -2.38 17.19 -13.63
C GLY A 142 -3.59 17.10 -12.70
N THR A 143 -3.56 16.24 -11.67
CA THR A 143 -4.56 16.33 -10.60
C THR A 143 -4.45 17.67 -9.89
N GLN A 144 -5.58 18.35 -9.72
CA GLN A 144 -5.63 19.58 -8.95
C GLN A 144 -5.67 19.24 -7.46
N GLU A 145 -4.54 19.46 -6.78
CA GLU A 145 -4.43 19.27 -5.34
C GLU A 145 -4.38 20.64 -4.65
N PRO A 146 -5.34 20.96 -3.75
CA PRO A 146 -5.35 22.23 -3.05
C PRO A 146 -4.10 22.38 -2.17
N LEU A 147 -3.44 23.56 -2.24
CA LEU A 147 -2.23 23.84 -1.42
C LEU A 147 -2.50 23.66 0.08
N ARG A 148 -3.69 24.04 0.54
CA ARG A 148 -4.10 23.83 1.95
C ARG A 148 -4.03 22.35 2.33
N HIS A 149 -4.50 21.46 1.47
CA HIS A 149 -4.47 20.01 1.73
C HIS A 149 -3.02 19.47 1.77
N LEU A 150 -2.16 19.98 0.89
CA LEU A 150 -0.72 19.67 0.96
C LEU A 150 -0.08 20.19 2.25
N GLY A 151 -0.46 21.40 2.69
CA GLY A 151 0.00 21.99 3.96
C GLY A 151 -0.44 21.16 5.17
N ASP A 152 -1.70 20.73 5.21
CA ASP A 152 -2.23 19.89 6.29
C ASP A 152 -1.48 18.55 6.39
N MET A 153 -1.20 17.93 5.23
CA MET A 153 -0.39 16.70 5.17
C MET A 153 1.05 16.92 5.62
N LEU A 154 1.65 18.06 5.26
CA LEU A 154 3.02 18.40 5.65
C LEU A 154 3.13 18.61 7.14
N THR A 155 2.22 19.39 7.73
CA THR A 155 2.15 19.59 9.19
C THR A 155 2.01 18.25 9.90
N ALA A 156 1.11 17.38 9.45
CA ALA A 156 0.94 16.05 10.05
C ALA A 156 2.20 15.17 9.92
N ALA A 157 2.98 15.35 8.84
CA ALA A 157 4.25 14.64 8.67
C ALA A 157 5.33 15.15 9.63
N GLU A 158 5.45 16.45 9.78
CA GLU A 158 6.41 17.13 10.68
C GLU A 158 6.11 16.79 12.14
N ASP A 159 4.86 16.91 12.57
CA ASP A 159 4.42 16.53 13.92
C ASP A 159 4.75 15.06 14.26
N ALA A 160 4.66 14.18 13.26
CA ALA A 160 5.02 12.77 13.40
C ALA A 160 6.51 12.48 13.25
N GLY A 161 7.36 13.48 12.97
CA GLY A 161 8.79 13.33 12.70
C GLY A 161 9.08 12.49 11.46
N ARG A 162 8.27 12.65 10.40
CA ARG A 162 8.34 11.87 9.15
C ARG A 162 8.50 12.79 7.95
N ILE A 163 8.92 12.20 6.85
CA ILE A 163 9.12 12.92 5.58
C ILE A 163 7.89 12.68 4.69
N LEU A 164 7.25 13.77 4.26
CA LEU A 164 6.17 13.70 3.28
C LEU A 164 6.75 13.54 1.86
N ARG A 165 6.21 12.57 1.13
CA ARG A 165 6.50 12.34 -0.28
C ARG A 165 5.23 12.34 -1.11
N LEU A 166 5.28 13.03 -2.25
CA LEU A 166 4.26 12.93 -3.28
C LEU A 166 4.70 11.90 -4.30
N ALA A 167 3.89 10.87 -4.52
CA ALA A 167 4.07 9.88 -5.57
C ALA A 167 3.23 10.28 -6.77
N VAL A 168 3.84 10.92 -7.75
CA VAL A 168 3.16 11.45 -8.94
C VAL A 168 3.29 10.45 -10.07
N ILE A 169 2.16 9.96 -10.56
CA ILE A 169 2.08 9.06 -11.71
C ILE A 169 1.95 9.92 -12.96
N ASP A 170 2.88 9.79 -13.89
CA ASP A 170 2.87 10.51 -15.17
C ASP A 170 1.95 9.85 -16.20
N ARG A 171 1.82 10.47 -17.39
CA ARG A 171 1.00 9.96 -18.51
C ARG A 171 1.49 8.63 -19.07
N ARG A 172 2.72 8.23 -18.81
CA ARG A 172 3.30 6.93 -19.22
C ARG A 172 3.09 5.85 -18.16
N GLY A 173 2.55 6.23 -16.98
CA GLY A 173 2.41 5.34 -15.83
C GLY A 173 3.69 5.17 -15.02
N GLU A 174 4.71 6.03 -15.24
CA GLU A 174 5.93 6.08 -14.43
C GLU A 174 5.65 6.88 -13.15
N ILE A 175 6.31 6.51 -12.05
CA ILE A 175 6.10 7.16 -10.76
C ILE A 175 7.36 7.93 -10.36
N VAL A 176 7.17 9.24 -10.16
CA VAL A 176 8.20 10.13 -9.63
C VAL A 176 7.85 10.50 -8.19
N TYR A 177 8.82 10.37 -7.29
CA TYR A 177 8.66 10.72 -5.89
C TYR A 177 9.29 12.06 -5.59
N TYR A 178 8.47 13.02 -5.18
CA TYR A 178 8.91 14.34 -4.73
C TYR A 178 8.89 14.40 -3.20
N THR A 179 9.88 15.05 -2.60
CA THR A 179 9.85 15.39 -1.18
C THR A 179 9.20 16.76 -1.02
N LEU A 180 8.21 16.87 -0.15
CA LEU A 180 7.60 18.14 0.22
C LEU A 180 8.17 18.61 1.55
N SER A 181 8.57 19.87 1.63
CA SER A 181 9.07 20.54 2.84
C SER A 181 8.79 22.03 2.77
N GLU A 182 8.64 22.66 3.91
CA GLU A 182 8.64 24.13 3.97
C GLU A 182 10.06 24.68 3.80
N MET A 183 10.15 25.78 3.07
CA MET A 183 11.40 26.53 2.95
C MET A 183 11.21 27.89 3.63
N ASN A 184 11.94 28.10 4.72
CA ASN A 184 12.01 29.40 5.36
C ASN A 184 13.11 30.24 4.67
N LEU A 185 12.70 31.29 3.97
CA LEU A 185 13.61 32.29 3.38
C LEU A 185 13.87 33.38 4.42
N GLN A 186 14.34 33.04 5.61
CA GLN A 186 14.86 34.04 6.55
C GLN A 186 16.23 34.46 6.08
N GLU A 187 16.43 35.77 5.91
CA GLU A 187 17.75 36.34 5.71
C GLU A 187 18.63 35.99 6.90
N PRO A 188 19.91 35.59 6.68
CA PRO A 188 20.82 35.39 7.79
C PRO A 188 20.88 36.68 8.60
N GLU A 189 20.64 36.62 9.92
CA GLU A 189 20.84 37.77 10.80
C GLU A 189 22.26 38.29 10.57
N GLU A 190 22.37 39.52 10.04
CA GLU A 190 23.65 40.24 10.00
C GLU A 190 24.15 40.34 11.44
N ASN A 191 25.14 39.50 11.78
CA ASN A 191 25.88 39.67 13.01
C ASN A 191 26.51 41.06 12.99
N SER A 192 25.85 42.01 13.64
CA SER A 192 26.41 43.31 13.97
C SER A 192 27.60 43.06 14.91
N PHE A 193 28.77 43.31 14.38
CA PHE A 193 30.00 43.40 15.16
C PHE A 193 30.00 44.66 16.01
#